data_b2d0767c3043dae7158d39f9b5588d7d
#
_entry.id   b2d0767c3043dae7158d39f9b5588d7d
#
_cell.length_a   1.000
_cell.length_b   1.000
_cell.length_c   1.000
_cell.angle_alpha   90.00
_cell.angle_beta   90.00
_cell.angle_gamma   90.00
#
_symmetry.space_group_name_H-M   'P 1'
#
loop_
_entity.id
_entity.type
_entity.pdbx_description
1 polymer ?
#
loop_
_entity_poly.entity_id
_entity_poly.type
_entity_poly.pdbx_seq_one_letter_code
_entity_poly.pdbx_strand_id
1 'polypeptide(L)'
;HSKFKDAVTSLKKNSSVIFTLATGFGGNNENISLLEHVTGLQAGKNISYFYYPLEDLNQQPKIIGSFNGKKDPILADLLGNTKKEKEFVAISSSEHFHAIDILSRFSSLCSILEVCKYAQDEITKNDLSSNDFQEIYLDNMINGLFDLKSLGSSFEGSNSLMYLINGSVKGIDGYIKRLIDEIRGTLKKN
;
A
#
# COMPACT_ATOMS: atom_id res chain seq x y z
N HIS A 1 15.03 2.85 5.72
CA HIS A 1 15.92 3.92 5.22
C HIS A 1 17.30 3.41 4.80
N SER A 2 17.98 2.49 5.52
CA SER A 2 19.34 2.03 5.17
C SER A 2 19.40 1.42 3.75
N LYS A 3 18.53 0.46 3.43
CA LYS A 3 18.49 -0.17 2.10
C LYS A 3 18.19 0.82 0.96
N PHE A 4 17.33 1.80 1.19
CA PHE A 4 17.06 2.85 0.21
C PHE A 4 18.29 3.73 -0.01
N LYS A 5 18.97 4.14 1.07
CA LYS A 5 20.24 4.88 1.01
C LYS A 5 21.27 4.14 0.16
N ASP A 6 21.48 2.85 0.42
CA ASP A 6 22.44 2.03 -0.32
C ASP A 6 22.09 1.96 -1.81
N ALA A 7 20.79 1.78 -2.13
CA ALA A 7 20.32 1.71 -3.50
C ALA A 7 20.53 3.02 -4.29
N VAL A 8 20.35 4.18 -3.64
CA VAL A 8 20.46 5.48 -4.33
C VAL A 8 21.88 6.03 -4.41
N THR A 9 22.82 5.51 -3.61
CA THR A 9 24.20 6.02 -3.55
C THR A 9 24.95 5.99 -4.91
N SER A 10 24.62 5.02 -5.77
CA SER A 10 25.26 4.84 -7.09
C SER A 10 24.55 5.58 -8.24
N LEU A 11 23.48 6.31 -7.96
CA LEU A 11 22.69 6.98 -8.98
C LEU A 11 23.49 8.13 -9.61
N LYS A 12 23.28 8.29 -10.92
CA LYS A 12 23.92 9.33 -11.73
C LYS A 12 22.88 10.36 -12.17
N LYS A 13 23.36 11.51 -12.66
CA LYS A 13 22.53 12.51 -13.31
C LYS A 13 21.71 11.87 -14.44
N ASN A 14 20.45 12.25 -14.57
CA ASN A 14 19.46 11.72 -15.51
C ASN A 14 18.99 10.28 -15.24
N SER A 15 19.26 9.74 -14.03
CA SER A 15 18.63 8.49 -13.57
C SER A 15 17.17 8.72 -13.21
N SER A 16 16.38 7.64 -13.25
CA SER A 16 15.00 7.64 -12.75
C SER A 16 14.85 6.65 -11.59
N VAL A 17 14.19 7.07 -10.54
CA VAL A 17 13.83 6.25 -9.36
C VAL A 17 12.33 6.02 -9.36
N ILE A 18 11.92 4.77 -9.30
CA ILE A 18 10.53 4.38 -9.11
C ILE A 18 10.42 3.76 -7.73
N PHE A 19 9.75 4.44 -6.80
CA PHE A 19 9.52 3.94 -5.46
C PHE A 19 8.19 3.20 -5.42
N THR A 20 8.23 1.92 -5.06
CA THR A 20 7.10 0.99 -5.19
C THR A 20 6.51 0.51 -3.86
N LEU A 21 7.07 0.95 -2.74
CA LEU A 21 6.55 0.60 -1.41
C LEU A 21 5.61 1.69 -0.90
N ALA A 22 4.62 1.31 -0.11
CA ALA A 22 3.77 2.27 0.59
C ALA A 22 4.58 3.14 1.57
N THR A 23 4.33 4.43 1.55
CA THR A 23 5.05 5.40 2.39
C THR A 23 4.18 6.07 3.45
N GLY A 24 2.87 6.01 3.32
CA GLY A 24 1.97 6.90 4.06
C GLY A 24 2.07 8.36 3.57
N PHE A 25 1.50 9.28 4.34
CA PHE A 25 1.51 10.70 3.99
C PHE A 25 2.89 11.32 4.23
N GLY A 26 3.39 12.01 3.22
CA GLY A 26 4.67 12.74 3.30
C GLY A 26 5.93 11.87 3.27
N GLY A 27 5.81 10.54 3.29
CA GLY A 27 6.96 9.64 3.32
C GLY A 27 7.83 9.72 2.07
N ASN A 28 7.26 10.08 0.92
CA ASN A 28 8.06 10.34 -0.28
C ASN A 28 8.90 11.62 -0.16
N ASN A 29 8.47 12.62 0.60
CA ASN A 29 9.29 13.80 0.85
C ASN A 29 10.55 13.45 1.63
N GLU A 30 10.46 12.53 2.61
CA GLU A 30 11.61 12.01 3.33
C GLU A 30 12.56 11.24 2.41
N ASN A 31 12.01 10.37 1.56
CA ASN A 31 12.79 9.62 0.58
C ASN A 31 13.51 10.55 -0.42
N ILE A 32 12.82 11.57 -0.92
CA ILE A 32 13.39 12.59 -1.83
C ILE A 32 14.50 13.35 -1.13
N SER A 33 14.27 13.83 0.09
CA SER A 33 15.29 14.56 0.88
C SER A 33 16.53 13.68 1.14
N LEU A 34 16.33 12.40 1.46
CA LEU A 34 17.43 11.46 1.64
C LEU A 34 18.20 11.22 0.34
N LEU A 35 17.49 11.04 -0.78
CA LEU A 35 18.07 10.86 -2.11
C LEU A 35 18.94 12.08 -2.47
N GLU A 36 18.42 13.29 -2.33
CA GLU A 36 19.12 14.53 -2.62
C GLU A 36 20.36 14.71 -1.73
N HIS A 37 20.23 14.39 -0.44
CA HIS A 37 21.33 14.47 0.52
C HIS A 37 22.48 13.49 0.17
N VAL A 38 22.14 12.25 -0.18
CA VAL A 38 23.12 11.19 -0.45
C VAL A 38 23.81 11.37 -1.79
N THR A 39 23.07 11.79 -2.82
CA THR A 39 23.58 11.89 -4.20
C THR A 39 24.10 13.26 -4.57
N GLY A 40 23.69 14.32 -3.86
CA GLY A 40 23.90 15.71 -4.26
C GLY A 40 23.10 16.13 -5.50
N LEU A 41 22.17 15.28 -5.98
CA LEU A 41 21.33 15.52 -7.14
C LEU A 41 19.98 16.06 -6.70
N GLN A 42 19.35 16.90 -7.51
CA GLN A 42 18.02 17.46 -7.22
C GLN A 42 16.91 16.68 -7.94
N ALA A 43 15.93 16.19 -7.19
CA ALA A 43 14.75 15.56 -7.75
C ALA A 43 13.95 16.55 -8.61
N GLY A 44 13.44 16.08 -9.72
CA GLY A 44 12.74 16.90 -10.71
C GLY A 44 13.63 17.76 -11.62
N LYS A 45 14.96 17.80 -11.39
CA LYS A 45 15.92 18.50 -12.25
C LYS A 45 17.01 17.60 -12.81
N ASN A 46 17.73 16.91 -11.92
CA ASN A 46 18.87 16.07 -12.29
C ASN A 46 18.52 14.59 -12.25
N ILE A 47 17.50 14.24 -11.49
CA ILE A 47 17.02 12.87 -11.29
C ILE A 47 15.48 12.90 -11.29
N SER A 48 14.87 11.93 -11.94
CA SER A 48 13.42 11.76 -11.90
C SER A 48 13.03 10.87 -10.74
N TYR A 49 11.99 11.25 -10.00
CA TYR A 49 11.45 10.45 -8.91
C TYR A 49 9.96 10.21 -9.15
N PHE A 50 9.54 8.95 -9.03
CA PHE A 50 8.16 8.51 -9.22
C PHE A 50 7.73 7.66 -8.04
N TYR A 51 6.48 7.83 -7.62
CA TYR A 51 5.83 7.00 -6.64
C TYR A 51 4.76 6.13 -7.31
N TYR A 52 4.96 4.82 -7.22
CA TYR A 52 4.09 3.83 -7.85
C TYR A 52 3.94 2.63 -6.92
N PRO A 53 3.11 2.73 -5.86
CA PRO A 53 2.96 1.67 -4.88
C PRO A 53 2.37 0.42 -5.54
N LEU A 54 3.13 -0.66 -5.54
CA LEU A 54 2.72 -1.96 -6.06
C LEU A 54 2.27 -2.83 -4.89
N GLU A 55 0.97 -3.02 -4.76
CA GLU A 55 0.39 -3.92 -3.77
C GLU A 55 0.45 -5.36 -4.25
N ASP A 56 0.20 -5.56 -5.54
CA ASP A 56 0.27 -6.83 -6.25
C ASP A 56 0.75 -6.59 -7.68
N LEU A 57 1.59 -7.49 -8.19
CA LEU A 57 2.07 -7.45 -9.57
C LEU A 57 0.92 -7.56 -10.60
N ASN A 58 -0.21 -8.15 -10.20
CA ASN A 58 -1.39 -8.33 -11.04
C ASN A 58 -2.37 -7.14 -10.97
N GLN A 59 -2.33 -6.34 -9.91
CA GLN A 59 -3.19 -5.17 -9.71
C GLN A 59 -2.37 -3.89 -9.76
N GLN A 60 -1.95 -3.50 -10.95
CA GLN A 60 -1.18 -2.29 -11.11
C GLN A 60 -2.03 -1.04 -10.82
N PRO A 61 -1.59 -0.13 -9.94
CA PRO A 61 -2.28 1.10 -9.68
C PRO A 61 -2.44 1.91 -10.97
N LYS A 62 -3.56 2.63 -11.08
CA LYS A 62 -3.82 3.52 -12.23
C LYS A 62 -3.06 4.83 -12.13
N ILE A 63 -2.65 5.20 -10.93
CA ILE A 63 -2.11 6.51 -10.59
C ILE A 63 -0.62 6.40 -10.31
N ILE A 64 0.15 7.28 -10.92
CA ILE A 64 1.59 7.40 -10.74
C ILE A 64 1.87 8.79 -10.17
N GLY A 65 2.50 8.85 -9.01
CA GLY A 65 3.02 10.10 -8.46
C GLY A 65 4.29 10.52 -9.20
N SER A 66 4.29 11.72 -9.75
CA SER A 66 5.47 12.31 -10.38
C SER A 66 5.74 13.70 -9.84
N PHE A 67 6.97 14.18 -10.02
CA PHE A 67 7.32 15.54 -9.64
C PHE A 67 6.49 16.52 -10.48
N ASN A 68 5.68 17.35 -9.83
CA ASN A 68 4.73 18.27 -10.46
C ASN A 68 3.59 17.63 -11.28
N GLY A 69 3.29 16.36 -11.12
CA GLY A 69 2.20 15.67 -11.84
C GLY A 69 2.43 15.53 -13.35
N LYS A 70 3.65 15.76 -13.82
CA LYS A 70 3.94 15.68 -15.26
C LYS A 70 4.12 14.25 -15.72
N LYS A 71 3.54 13.94 -16.89
CA LYS A 71 3.74 12.66 -17.56
C LYS A 71 5.19 12.54 -18.01
N ASP A 72 5.83 11.44 -17.64
CA ASP A 72 7.14 11.06 -18.17
C ASP A 72 6.95 10.09 -19.34
N PRO A 73 7.42 10.42 -20.56
CA PRO A 73 7.23 9.58 -21.73
C PRO A 73 7.92 8.21 -21.62
N ILE A 74 9.10 8.17 -21.03
CA ILE A 74 9.89 6.94 -20.89
C ILE A 74 9.19 5.99 -19.91
N LEU A 75 8.75 6.52 -18.78
CA LEU A 75 8.02 5.72 -17.79
C LEU A 75 6.65 5.29 -18.31
N ALA A 76 5.95 6.16 -19.05
CA ALA A 76 4.69 5.83 -19.69
C ALA A 76 4.84 4.69 -20.70
N ASP A 77 5.91 4.69 -21.48
CA ASP A 77 6.23 3.64 -22.44
C ASP A 77 6.63 2.34 -21.74
N LEU A 78 7.49 2.41 -20.73
CA LEU A 78 7.91 1.27 -19.92
C LEU A 78 6.72 0.55 -19.25
N LEU A 79 5.73 1.32 -18.77
CA LEU A 79 4.53 0.81 -18.13
C LEU A 79 3.35 0.63 -19.09
N GLY A 80 3.48 1.06 -20.33
CA GLY A 80 2.39 1.21 -21.32
C GLY A 80 1.86 -0.09 -21.93
N ASN A 81 2.53 -1.22 -21.72
CA ASN A 81 2.01 -2.54 -22.14
C ASN A 81 0.87 -3.06 -21.28
N THR A 82 0.37 -2.26 -20.34
CA THR A 82 -0.80 -2.59 -19.53
C THR A 82 -2.05 -2.03 -20.17
N LYS A 83 -3.10 -2.84 -20.25
CA LYS A 83 -4.42 -2.51 -20.87
C LYS A 83 -5.14 -1.29 -20.26
N LYS A 84 -4.59 -0.63 -19.24
CA LYS A 84 -5.19 0.50 -18.54
C LYS A 84 -4.30 1.73 -18.68
N GLU A 85 -4.90 2.82 -19.12
CA GLU A 85 -4.24 4.12 -19.16
C GLU A 85 -3.78 4.55 -17.76
N LYS A 86 -2.55 5.04 -17.64
CA LYS A 86 -1.96 5.51 -16.38
C LYS A 86 -2.11 7.02 -16.29
N GLU A 87 -2.56 7.47 -15.12
CA GLU A 87 -2.69 8.89 -14.80
C GLU A 87 -1.51 9.36 -13.96
N PHE A 88 -0.89 10.46 -14.37
CA PHE A 88 0.20 11.08 -13.65
C PHE A 88 -0.35 12.24 -12.81
N VAL A 89 -0.06 12.20 -11.51
CA VAL A 89 -0.47 13.22 -10.55
C VAL A 89 0.73 13.67 -9.71
N ALA A 90 0.58 14.73 -8.93
CA ALA A 90 1.59 15.10 -7.95
C ALA A 90 1.82 13.95 -6.93
N ILE A 91 3.06 13.80 -6.44
CA ILE A 91 3.42 12.72 -5.50
C ILE A 91 2.50 12.73 -4.27
N SER A 92 2.24 13.89 -3.68
CA SER A 92 1.32 14.02 -2.54
C SER A 92 -0.11 13.56 -2.85
N SER A 93 -0.59 13.85 -4.05
CA SER A 93 -1.91 13.37 -4.50
C SER A 93 -1.91 11.85 -4.66
N SER A 94 -0.84 11.26 -5.19
CA SER A 94 -0.71 9.82 -5.31
C SER A 94 -0.68 9.12 -3.93
N GLU A 95 -0.01 9.72 -2.94
CA GLU A 95 -0.04 9.24 -1.54
C GLU A 95 -1.47 9.24 -0.98
N HIS A 96 -2.24 10.34 -1.22
CA HIS A 96 -3.62 10.43 -0.77
C HIS A 96 -4.53 9.39 -1.44
N PHE A 97 -4.41 9.19 -2.75
CA PHE A 97 -5.19 8.18 -3.48
C PHE A 97 -4.89 6.77 -2.97
N HIS A 98 -3.61 6.46 -2.78
CA HIS A 98 -3.20 5.17 -2.25
C HIS A 98 -3.74 4.97 -0.82
N ALA A 99 -3.64 5.97 0.04
CA ALA A 99 -4.16 5.92 1.40
C ALA A 99 -5.68 5.70 1.46
N ILE A 100 -6.44 6.40 0.60
CA ILE A 100 -7.91 6.24 0.50
C ILE A 100 -8.25 4.81 0.06
N ASP A 101 -7.55 4.29 -0.95
CA ASP A 101 -7.80 2.97 -1.49
C ASP A 101 -7.53 1.87 -0.44
N ILE A 102 -6.36 1.91 0.19
CA ILE A 102 -5.98 0.98 1.28
C ILE A 102 -6.99 1.03 2.43
N LEU A 103 -7.27 2.23 2.92
CA LEU A 103 -8.17 2.40 4.06
C LEU A 103 -9.59 1.93 3.75
N SER A 104 -10.11 2.24 2.56
CA SER A 104 -11.43 1.80 2.10
C SER A 104 -11.52 0.28 2.06
N ARG A 105 -10.57 -0.38 1.42
CA ARG A 105 -10.54 -1.84 1.29
C ARG A 105 -10.42 -2.54 2.65
N PHE A 106 -9.49 -2.11 3.48
CA PHE A 106 -9.24 -2.77 4.76
C PHE A 106 -10.29 -2.46 5.82
N SER A 107 -10.91 -1.28 5.80
CA SER A 107 -12.08 -1.00 6.66
C SER A 107 -13.27 -1.85 6.27
N SER A 108 -13.53 -2.05 4.98
CA SER A 108 -14.57 -2.93 4.49
C SER A 108 -14.32 -4.37 4.90
N LEU A 109 -13.11 -4.87 4.70
CA LEU A 109 -12.71 -6.21 5.14
C LEU A 109 -12.90 -6.39 6.64
N CYS A 110 -12.42 -5.46 7.46
CA CYS A 110 -12.57 -5.50 8.90
C CYS A 110 -14.05 -5.56 9.31
N SER A 111 -14.89 -4.73 8.69
CA SER A 111 -16.33 -4.72 8.95
C SER A 111 -16.99 -6.07 8.64
N ILE A 112 -16.66 -6.68 7.50
CA ILE A 112 -17.17 -8.00 7.12
C ILE A 112 -16.71 -9.06 8.13
N LEU A 113 -15.43 -9.09 8.50
CA LEU A 113 -14.88 -10.05 9.46
C LEU A 113 -15.52 -9.92 10.86
N GLU A 114 -15.80 -8.69 11.32
CA GLU A 114 -16.47 -8.47 12.60
C GLU A 114 -17.94 -8.89 12.54
N VAL A 115 -18.66 -8.60 11.45
CA VAL A 115 -20.05 -9.07 11.26
C VAL A 115 -20.10 -10.60 11.24
N CYS A 116 -19.22 -11.27 10.51
CA CYS A 116 -19.13 -12.73 10.47
C CYS A 116 -18.87 -13.34 11.85
N LYS A 117 -18.11 -12.67 12.70
CA LYS A 117 -17.85 -13.09 14.07
C LYS A 117 -19.11 -13.10 14.93
N TYR A 118 -20.05 -12.17 14.72
CA TYR A 118 -21.31 -12.10 15.46
C TYR A 118 -22.39 -13.02 14.87
N ALA A 119 -22.41 -13.22 13.57
CA ALA A 119 -23.43 -14.02 12.90
C ALA A 119 -23.23 -15.53 13.03
N GLN A 120 -22.16 -15.95 13.54
CA GLN A 120 -21.56 -17.27 13.87
C GLN A 120 -21.89 -18.48 12.97
N ASP A 121 -23.06 -18.60 12.37
CA ASP A 121 -23.44 -19.76 11.56
C ASP A 121 -24.36 -19.41 10.35
N GLU A 122 -24.87 -18.19 10.25
CA GLU A 122 -25.88 -17.82 9.26
C GLU A 122 -25.33 -17.10 8.02
N ILE A 123 -24.19 -16.42 8.15
CA ILE A 123 -23.46 -15.95 6.96
C ILE A 123 -22.70 -17.18 6.44
N THR A 124 -23.36 -17.89 5.61
CA THR A 124 -22.92 -19.18 5.14
C THR A 124 -21.63 -19.09 4.37
N LYS A 125 -20.89 -20.19 4.36
CA LYS A 125 -19.73 -20.46 3.51
C LYS A 125 -19.88 -20.01 2.04
N ASN A 126 -21.11 -19.80 1.57
CA ASN A 126 -21.44 -19.38 0.22
C ASN A 126 -21.22 -17.87 -0.01
N ASP A 127 -21.45 -17.02 1.00
CA ASP A 127 -21.28 -15.56 0.85
C ASP A 127 -19.82 -15.13 0.97
N LEU A 128 -19.03 -15.88 1.75
CA LEU A 128 -17.58 -15.66 1.88
C LEU A 128 -16.76 -16.38 0.80
N SER A 129 -17.37 -17.31 0.07
CA SER A 129 -16.72 -18.03 -1.03
C SER A 129 -16.90 -17.36 -2.40
N SER A 130 -17.51 -16.15 -2.47
CA SER A 130 -17.52 -15.40 -3.71
C SER A 130 -16.08 -15.14 -4.16
N ASN A 131 -15.77 -15.45 -5.42
CA ASN A 131 -14.46 -15.20 -6.00
C ASN A 131 -14.01 -13.75 -5.79
N ASP A 132 -14.97 -12.80 -5.82
CA ASP A 132 -14.71 -11.37 -5.59
C ASP A 132 -14.17 -11.08 -4.19
N PHE A 133 -14.66 -11.79 -3.15
CA PHE A 133 -14.18 -11.61 -1.79
C PHE A 133 -12.77 -12.18 -1.63
N GLN A 134 -12.51 -13.39 -2.15
CA GLN A 134 -11.19 -14.02 -2.10
C GLN A 134 -10.15 -13.20 -2.85
N GLU A 135 -10.45 -12.79 -4.09
CA GLU A 135 -9.50 -12.12 -4.97
C GLU A 135 -9.16 -10.70 -4.50
N ILE A 136 -10.15 -9.97 -3.94
CA ILE A 136 -9.94 -8.57 -3.54
C ILE A 136 -9.33 -8.44 -2.14
N TYR A 137 -9.70 -9.33 -1.21
CA TYR A 137 -9.41 -9.10 0.21
C TYR A 137 -8.42 -10.07 0.84
N LEU A 138 -8.44 -11.35 0.47
CA LEU A 138 -7.62 -12.35 1.14
C LEU A 138 -6.21 -12.45 0.56
N ASP A 139 -6.07 -12.39 -0.75
CA ASP A 139 -4.78 -12.59 -1.42
C ASP A 139 -3.77 -11.48 -1.12
N ASN A 140 -4.26 -10.26 -0.84
CA ASN A 140 -3.42 -9.10 -0.54
C ASN A 140 -3.44 -8.67 0.94
N MET A 141 -4.05 -9.46 1.82
CA MET A 141 -4.28 -9.06 3.21
C MET A 141 -2.98 -8.75 3.97
N ILE A 142 -1.92 -9.50 3.77
CA ILE A 142 -0.64 -9.32 4.50
C ILE A 142 0.04 -8.02 4.05
N ASN A 143 0.13 -7.78 2.74
CA ASN A 143 0.74 -6.58 2.18
C ASN A 143 -0.06 -5.34 2.57
N GLY A 144 -1.38 -5.40 2.42
CA GLY A 144 -2.25 -4.30 2.78
C GLY A 144 -2.29 -3.99 4.27
N LEU A 145 -2.12 -4.99 5.14
CA LEU A 145 -1.97 -4.76 6.58
C LEU A 145 -0.67 -4.00 6.89
N PHE A 146 0.41 -4.31 6.18
CA PHE A 146 1.66 -3.56 6.28
C PHE A 146 1.48 -2.11 5.82
N ASP A 147 0.81 -1.89 4.69
CA ASP A 147 0.54 -0.58 4.13
C ASP A 147 -0.37 0.25 5.04
N LEU A 148 -1.39 -0.39 5.64
CA LEU A 148 -2.27 0.25 6.62
C LEU A 148 -1.52 0.68 7.89
N LYS A 149 -0.58 -0.15 8.37
CA LYS A 149 0.30 0.18 9.50
C LYS A 149 1.26 1.34 9.15
N SER A 150 1.79 1.35 7.94
CA SER A 150 2.63 2.43 7.43
C SER A 150 1.86 3.74 7.33
N LEU A 151 0.61 3.68 6.85
CA LEU A 151 -0.29 4.84 6.84
C LEU A 151 -0.54 5.36 8.26
N GLY A 152 -0.84 4.47 9.22
CA GLY A 152 -1.03 4.84 10.63
C GLY A 152 0.18 5.56 11.23
N SER A 153 1.39 5.13 10.88
CA SER A 153 2.63 5.74 11.40
C SER A 153 2.92 7.14 10.84
N SER A 154 2.26 7.55 9.75
CA SER A 154 2.43 8.88 9.15
C SER A 154 1.57 9.97 9.82
N PHE A 155 0.72 9.61 10.78
CA PHE A 155 -0.08 10.58 11.53
C PHE A 155 0.59 10.96 12.85
N GLU A 156 0.64 12.26 13.12
CA GLU A 156 0.98 12.79 14.42
C GLU A 156 -0.30 13.09 15.21
N GLY A 157 -0.34 12.59 16.44
CA GLY A 157 -1.46 12.84 17.35
C GLY A 157 -2.67 11.91 17.11
N SER A 158 -3.76 12.21 17.83
CA SER A 158 -5.00 11.46 17.79
C SER A 158 -6.04 12.19 16.96
N ASN A 159 -6.55 11.55 15.93
CA ASN A 159 -7.67 12.05 15.12
C ASN A 159 -8.62 10.89 14.74
N SER A 160 -9.77 11.22 14.17
CA SER A 160 -10.80 10.21 13.80
C SER A 160 -10.26 9.15 12.84
N LEU A 161 -9.35 9.54 11.94
CA LEU A 161 -8.75 8.64 10.97
C LEU A 161 -7.85 7.60 11.66
N MET A 162 -7.10 8.01 12.70
CA MET A 162 -6.30 7.09 13.52
C MET A 162 -7.15 6.02 14.21
N TYR A 163 -8.33 6.36 14.70
CA TYR A 163 -9.23 5.37 15.29
C TYR A 163 -9.69 4.34 14.26
N LEU A 164 -10.01 4.78 13.04
CA LEU A 164 -10.43 3.89 11.96
C LEU A 164 -9.28 2.96 11.54
N ILE A 165 -8.07 3.48 11.35
CA ILE A 165 -6.88 2.70 11.02
C ILE A 165 -6.58 1.68 12.12
N ASN A 166 -6.53 2.12 13.37
CA ASN A 166 -6.22 1.25 14.50
C ASN A 166 -7.30 0.18 14.72
N GLY A 167 -8.57 0.51 14.51
CA GLY A 167 -9.68 -0.43 14.55
C GLY A 167 -9.52 -1.51 13.48
N SER A 168 -9.26 -1.13 12.24
CA SER A 168 -9.06 -2.05 11.13
C SER A 168 -7.83 -2.95 11.34
N VAL A 169 -6.71 -2.41 11.80
CA VAL A 169 -5.50 -3.19 12.13
C VAL A 169 -5.80 -4.21 13.22
N LYS A 170 -6.44 -3.80 14.31
CA LYS A 170 -6.77 -4.71 15.42
C LYS A 170 -7.76 -5.80 15.03
N GLY A 171 -8.77 -5.49 14.23
CA GLY A 171 -9.74 -6.46 13.75
C GLY A 171 -9.07 -7.55 12.88
N ILE A 172 -8.23 -7.15 11.94
CA ILE A 172 -7.52 -8.06 11.05
C ILE A 172 -6.46 -8.89 11.82
N ASP A 173 -5.66 -8.27 12.68
CA ASP A 173 -4.68 -8.98 13.53
C ASP A 173 -5.40 -10.00 14.47
N GLY A 174 -6.55 -9.64 15.00
CA GLY A 174 -7.36 -10.53 15.83
C GLY A 174 -7.90 -11.74 15.06
N TYR A 175 -8.34 -11.53 13.82
CA TYR A 175 -8.77 -12.59 12.92
C TYR A 175 -7.64 -13.57 12.59
N ILE A 176 -6.48 -13.06 12.21
CA ILE A 176 -5.29 -13.86 11.89
C ILE A 176 -4.88 -14.73 13.10
N LYS A 177 -4.84 -14.15 14.31
CA LYS A 177 -4.51 -14.89 15.52
C LYS A 177 -5.48 -16.04 15.77
N ARG A 178 -6.79 -15.80 15.62
CA ARG A 178 -7.81 -16.83 15.78
C ARG A 178 -7.63 -17.97 14.78
N LEU A 179 -7.37 -17.68 13.49
CA LEU A 179 -7.08 -18.70 12.48
C LEU A 179 -5.87 -19.55 12.86
N ILE A 180 -4.80 -18.93 13.32
CA ILE A 180 -3.59 -19.63 13.77
C ILE A 180 -3.90 -20.56 14.95
N ASP A 181 -4.70 -20.10 15.91
CA ASP A 181 -5.05 -20.90 17.09
C ASP A 181 -5.97 -22.07 16.72
N GLU A 182 -6.90 -21.91 15.79
CA GLU A 182 -7.74 -22.98 15.25
C GLU A 182 -6.92 -24.04 14.53
N ILE A 183 -5.98 -23.64 13.67
CA ILE A 183 -5.06 -24.55 12.97
C ILE A 183 -4.22 -25.33 13.98
N ARG A 184 -3.65 -24.66 14.98
CA ARG A 184 -2.85 -25.31 16.03
C ARG A 184 -3.69 -26.27 16.87
N GLY A 185 -4.94 -25.92 17.16
CA GLY A 185 -5.88 -26.77 17.89
C GLY A 185 -6.23 -28.04 17.11
N THR A 186 -6.37 -27.95 15.80
CA THR A 186 -6.63 -29.09 14.91
C THR A 186 -5.41 -30.02 14.80
N LEU A 187 -4.21 -29.44 14.63
CA LEU A 187 -2.96 -30.21 14.55
C LEU A 187 -2.60 -30.96 15.84
N LYS A 188 -3.04 -30.48 17.01
CA LYS A 188 -2.81 -31.16 18.29
C LYS A 188 -3.77 -32.33 18.55
N LYS A 189 -4.86 -32.40 17.79
CA LYS A 189 -5.87 -33.47 17.95
C LYS A 189 -5.60 -34.70 17.05
N ASN A 190 -4.69 -34.54 16.10
CA ASN A 190 -4.18 -35.62 15.24
C ASN A 190 -2.78 -36.03 15.67
#